data_1908f9baf336d55320316231aa309a57
#
_entry.id   1908f9baf336d55320316231aa309a57
#
_cell.length_a   1.000
_cell.length_b   1.000
_cell.length_c   1.000
_cell.angle_alpha   90.00
_cell.angle_beta   90.00
_cell.angle_gamma   90.00
#
_symmetry.space_group_name_H-M   'P 1'
#
loop_
_entity.id
_entity.type
_entity.pdbx_description
1 polymer ?
#
loop_
_entity_poly.entity_id
_entity_poly.type
_entity_poly.pdbx_seq_one_letter_code
_entity_poly.pdbx_strand_id
1 'polypeptide(L)'
;MKRSAWILKQKCYFEKFLPELSERKYISGETHRYLGRQYRLKVIADVKNDVKLKGKYIYINTLNKHDSEYNKKLIYDWYRSHAEVKFNDIFERCYEKLRKYNIKKPTWSVRKMKKRWGSYHPQSNHILLNVELVKTNVYCIEYVITHELCHEKHTNHSRDFYRFMDLVMPDWRERKEKLEYEII
;
A
#
# COMPACT_ATOMS: atom_id res chain seq x y z
N MET A 1 -10.40 -9.16 -33.06
CA MET A 1 -11.24 -8.07 -32.52
C MET A 1 -11.31 -7.99 -30.97
N LYS A 2 -11.33 -9.09 -30.17
CA LYS A 2 -11.43 -9.02 -28.69
C LYS A 2 -10.21 -8.39 -27.98
N ARG A 3 -9.00 -8.49 -28.54
CA ARG A 3 -7.78 -7.92 -27.95
C ARG A 3 -7.70 -6.38 -28.06
N SER A 4 -8.18 -5.81 -29.17
CA SER A 4 -8.16 -4.34 -29.39
C SER A 4 -9.06 -3.60 -28.43
N ALA A 5 -10.27 -4.10 -28.15
CA ALA A 5 -11.19 -3.51 -27.20
C ALA A 5 -10.63 -3.55 -25.75
N TRP A 6 -9.95 -4.63 -25.38
CA TRP A 6 -9.27 -4.73 -24.07
C TRP A 6 -8.09 -3.75 -23.97
N ILE A 7 -7.27 -3.62 -25.02
CA ILE A 7 -6.15 -2.68 -25.07
C ILE A 7 -6.64 -1.23 -24.95
N LEU A 8 -7.72 -0.88 -25.67
CA LEU A 8 -8.33 0.45 -25.59
C LEU A 8 -8.86 0.73 -24.18
N LYS A 9 -9.53 -0.25 -23.55
CA LYS A 9 -10.01 -0.11 -22.17
C LYS A 9 -8.87 0.07 -21.17
N GLN A 10 -7.75 -0.64 -21.35
CA GLN A 10 -6.55 -0.46 -20.53
C GLN A 10 -5.88 0.90 -20.78
N LYS A 11 -5.82 1.35 -22.04
CA LYS A 11 -5.24 2.65 -22.40
C LYS A 11 -6.06 3.79 -21.79
N CYS A 12 -7.39 3.81 -21.94
CA CYS A 12 -8.28 4.78 -21.30
C CYS A 12 -8.23 4.70 -19.76
N TYR A 13 -7.99 3.52 -19.20
CA TYR A 13 -7.77 3.35 -17.76
C TYR A 13 -6.48 4.05 -17.32
N PHE A 14 -5.36 3.83 -18.03
CA PHE A 14 -4.08 4.47 -17.71
C PHE A 14 -4.07 5.98 -18.02
N GLU A 15 -4.80 6.44 -19.02
CA GLU A 15 -4.94 7.88 -19.34
C GLU A 15 -5.61 8.69 -18.22
N LYS A 16 -6.40 8.04 -17.35
CA LYS A 16 -6.95 8.69 -16.13
C LYS A 16 -5.88 9.07 -15.11
N PHE A 17 -4.69 8.51 -15.23
CA PHE A 17 -3.59 8.71 -14.28
C PHE A 17 -2.50 9.65 -14.83
N LEU A 18 -2.77 10.35 -15.94
CA LEU A 18 -1.91 11.40 -16.47
C LEU A 18 -2.37 12.79 -15.95
N PRO A 19 -1.44 13.70 -15.65
CA PRO A 19 0.01 13.60 -15.86
C PRO A 19 0.71 12.75 -14.79
N GLU A 20 1.80 12.06 -15.19
CA GLU A 20 2.66 11.38 -14.24
C GLU A 20 3.16 12.36 -13.18
N LEU A 21 3.06 11.99 -11.91
CA LEU A 21 3.61 12.79 -10.83
C LEU A 21 5.11 12.96 -11.06
N SER A 22 5.57 14.21 -11.06
CA SER A 22 7.00 14.51 -11.16
C SER A 22 7.80 13.73 -10.11
N GLU A 23 8.99 13.28 -10.49
CA GLU A 23 9.85 12.52 -9.58
C GLU A 23 10.12 13.32 -8.30
N ARG A 24 9.92 12.68 -7.15
CA ARG A 24 10.07 13.33 -5.84
C ARG A 24 11.54 13.63 -5.57
N LYS A 25 11.81 14.82 -5.12
CA LYS A 25 13.15 15.30 -4.78
C LYS A 25 13.52 15.11 -3.30
N TYR A 26 12.57 14.75 -2.45
CA TYR A 26 12.74 14.54 -1.00
C TYR A 26 13.35 15.75 -0.28
N ILE A 27 12.86 16.93 -0.62
CA ILE A 27 13.25 18.22 -0.07
C ILE A 27 12.13 18.84 0.77
N SER A 28 12.47 19.81 1.60
CA SER A 28 11.48 20.55 2.40
C SER A 28 10.41 21.18 1.53
N GLY A 29 9.15 21.08 1.97
CA GLY A 29 7.99 21.62 1.27
C GLY A 29 7.21 20.59 0.44
N GLU A 30 7.80 19.44 0.10
CA GLU A 30 7.08 18.37 -0.61
C GLU A 30 5.95 17.78 0.23
N THR A 31 4.89 17.32 -0.44
CA THR A 31 3.78 16.64 0.19
C THR A 31 3.97 15.13 0.14
N HIS A 32 3.95 14.49 1.28
CA HIS A 32 4.00 13.04 1.44
C HIS A 32 2.73 12.52 2.08
N ARG A 33 2.31 11.32 1.71
CA ARG A 33 1.12 10.67 2.28
C ARG A 33 1.51 9.63 3.32
N TYR A 34 0.69 9.50 4.37
CA TYR A 34 0.75 8.44 5.35
C TYR A 34 -0.64 8.16 5.89
N LEU A 35 -1.10 6.90 5.81
CA LEU A 35 -2.45 6.45 6.15
C LEU A 35 -3.56 7.33 5.55
N GLY A 36 -3.43 7.66 4.25
CA GLY A 36 -4.38 8.48 3.49
C GLY A 36 -4.32 9.98 3.75
N ARG A 37 -3.55 10.44 4.73
CA ARG A 37 -3.39 11.87 5.05
C ARG A 37 -2.15 12.45 4.39
N GLN A 38 -2.23 13.73 4.06
CA GLN A 38 -1.12 14.49 3.48
C GLN A 38 -0.33 15.21 4.58
N TYR A 39 0.99 15.15 4.49
CA TYR A 39 1.93 15.80 5.41
C TYR A 39 3.00 16.53 4.60
N ARG A 40 3.43 17.68 5.07
CA ARG A 40 4.56 18.39 4.48
C ARG A 40 5.88 17.87 5.03
N LEU A 41 6.83 17.66 4.13
CA LEU A 41 8.18 17.26 4.48
C LEU A 41 8.95 18.47 5.01
N LYS A 42 9.70 18.28 6.09
CA LYS A 42 10.70 19.22 6.61
C LYS A 42 12.02 18.48 6.78
N VAL A 43 13.01 18.86 6.00
CA VAL A 43 14.37 18.30 6.08
C VAL A 43 15.23 19.27 6.85
N ILE A 44 15.81 18.83 7.97
CA ILE A 44 16.58 19.62 8.94
C ILE A 44 17.96 19.01 9.07
N ALA A 45 19.00 19.83 9.01
CA ALA A 45 20.34 19.37 9.34
C ALA A 45 20.44 19.11 10.85
N ASP A 46 20.86 17.89 11.21
CA ASP A 46 20.99 17.44 12.60
C ASP A 46 22.16 16.47 12.71
N VAL A 47 22.68 16.30 13.90
CA VAL A 47 23.78 15.36 14.22
C VAL A 47 23.31 13.88 14.23
N LYS A 48 22.00 13.65 14.26
CA LYS A 48 21.39 12.30 14.23
C LYS A 48 20.38 12.18 13.11
N ASN A 49 20.45 11.05 12.43
CA ASN A 49 19.43 10.70 11.45
C ASN A 49 18.18 10.18 12.16
N ASP A 50 17.05 10.80 11.89
CA ASP A 50 15.77 10.41 12.45
C ASP A 50 14.61 10.91 11.58
N VAL A 51 13.51 10.17 11.55
CA VAL A 51 12.29 10.59 10.86
C VAL A 51 11.13 10.54 11.83
N LYS A 52 10.45 11.67 12.00
CA LYS A 52 9.30 11.81 12.93
C LYS A 52 8.12 12.45 12.27
N LEU A 53 6.93 11.89 12.56
CA LEU A 53 5.66 12.51 12.25
C LEU A 53 5.23 13.38 13.44
N LYS A 54 5.09 14.70 13.22
CA LYS A 54 4.61 15.62 14.25
C LYS A 54 3.64 16.64 13.65
N GLY A 55 2.39 16.61 14.11
CA GLY A 55 1.32 17.49 13.60
C GLY A 55 1.10 17.29 12.09
N LYS A 56 1.27 18.34 11.29
CA LYS A 56 1.08 18.33 9.82
C LYS A 56 2.38 18.05 9.04
N TYR A 57 3.45 17.65 9.72
CA TYR A 57 4.78 17.54 9.12
C TYR A 57 5.40 16.17 9.36
N ILE A 58 6.11 15.67 8.34
CA ILE A 58 7.12 14.62 8.48
C ILE A 58 8.47 15.34 8.53
N TYR A 59 9.17 15.19 9.64
CA TYR A 59 10.51 15.74 9.84
C TYR A 59 11.54 14.67 9.47
N ILE A 60 12.48 15.01 8.60
CA ILE A 60 13.70 14.24 8.38
C ILE A 60 14.84 15.03 9.00
N ASN A 61 15.37 14.55 10.11
CA ASN A 61 16.63 15.01 10.66
C ASN A 61 17.74 14.21 9.99
N THR A 62 18.74 14.87 9.43
CA THR A 62 19.78 14.25 8.61
C THR A 62 21.10 15.01 8.71
N LEU A 63 22.22 14.28 8.59
CA LEU A 63 23.57 14.87 8.56
C LEU A 63 23.78 15.78 7.33
N ASN A 64 23.14 15.48 6.20
CA ASN A 64 23.23 16.28 4.99
C ASN A 64 21.86 16.52 4.37
N LYS A 65 21.26 17.68 4.63
CA LYS A 65 19.93 18.04 4.13
C LYS A 65 19.82 18.15 2.61
N HIS A 66 20.95 18.28 1.91
CA HIS A 66 21.00 18.42 0.45
C HIS A 66 21.15 17.07 -0.28
N ASP A 67 21.40 15.99 0.45
CA ASP A 67 21.47 14.64 -0.10
C ASP A 67 20.06 14.04 -0.26
N SER A 68 19.48 14.24 -1.44
CA SER A 68 18.14 13.78 -1.79
C SER A 68 18.00 12.26 -1.74
N GLU A 69 18.99 11.50 -2.20
CA GLU A 69 18.93 10.04 -2.19
C GLU A 69 19.03 9.48 -0.77
N TYR A 70 19.82 10.12 0.08
CA TYR A 70 19.89 9.75 1.48
C TYR A 70 18.58 10.07 2.22
N ASN A 71 18.00 11.26 1.99
CA ASN A 71 16.68 11.62 2.52
C ASN A 71 15.58 10.65 2.08
N LYS A 72 15.61 10.22 0.81
CA LYS A 72 14.74 9.18 0.27
C LYS A 72 14.88 7.87 1.03
N LYS A 73 16.10 7.42 1.29
CA LYS A 73 16.34 6.22 2.08
C LYS A 73 15.75 6.34 3.49
N LEU A 74 16.04 7.43 4.21
CA LEU A 74 15.54 7.65 5.57
C LEU A 74 14.00 7.60 5.65
N ILE A 75 13.32 8.28 4.74
CA ILE A 75 11.84 8.27 4.74
C ILE A 75 11.28 6.90 4.33
N TYR A 76 11.95 6.16 3.44
CA TYR A 76 11.52 4.81 3.08
C TYR A 76 11.71 3.81 4.22
N ASP A 77 12.79 3.89 4.97
CA ASP A 77 13.02 3.07 6.17
C ASP A 77 11.96 3.38 7.23
N TRP A 78 11.61 4.66 7.40
CA TRP A 78 10.51 5.08 8.25
C TRP A 78 9.15 4.52 7.79
N TYR A 79 8.83 4.61 6.49
CA TYR A 79 7.61 4.02 5.96
C TYR A 79 7.55 2.51 6.18
N ARG A 80 8.67 1.81 5.99
CA ARG A 80 8.74 0.37 6.17
C ARG A 80 8.46 -0.03 7.62
N SER A 81 9.13 0.59 8.59
CA SER A 81 8.91 0.30 10.00
C SER A 81 7.48 0.59 10.45
N HIS A 82 6.90 1.69 9.96
CA HIS A 82 5.51 2.04 10.25
C HIS A 82 4.50 1.15 9.53
N ALA A 83 4.82 0.68 8.32
CA ALA A 83 4.02 -0.30 7.61
C ALA A 83 3.98 -1.63 8.35
N GLU A 84 5.12 -2.13 8.84
CA GLU A 84 5.18 -3.37 9.62
C GLU A 84 4.28 -3.33 10.86
N VAL A 85 4.32 -2.24 11.62
CA VAL A 85 3.44 -2.07 12.79
C VAL A 85 1.97 -1.96 12.39
N LYS A 86 1.64 -1.09 11.42
CA LYS A 86 0.24 -0.83 11.05
C LYS A 86 -0.40 -2.00 10.31
N PHE A 87 0.35 -2.67 9.45
CA PHE A 87 -0.17 -3.83 8.73
C PHE A 87 -0.39 -5.01 9.69
N ASN A 88 0.43 -5.16 10.74
CA ASN A 88 0.19 -6.17 11.76
C ASN A 88 -1.18 -5.97 12.42
N ASP A 89 -1.47 -4.77 12.92
CA ASP A 89 -2.74 -4.47 13.57
C ASP A 89 -3.95 -4.71 12.65
N ILE A 90 -3.80 -4.34 11.36
CA ILE A 90 -4.87 -4.49 10.36
C ILE A 90 -5.00 -5.97 9.95
N PHE A 91 -3.89 -6.66 9.76
CA PHE A 91 -3.86 -8.06 9.39
C PHE A 91 -4.56 -8.94 10.44
N GLU A 92 -4.24 -8.74 11.72
CA GLU A 92 -4.88 -9.50 12.81
C GLU A 92 -6.41 -9.27 12.82
N ARG A 93 -6.86 -8.04 12.68
CA ARG A 93 -8.30 -7.73 12.60
C ARG A 93 -8.98 -8.33 11.38
N CYS A 94 -8.34 -8.31 10.21
CA CYS A 94 -8.88 -8.90 8.99
C CYS A 94 -8.91 -10.43 9.10
N TYR A 95 -7.83 -11.03 9.61
CA TYR A 95 -7.75 -12.47 9.80
C TYR A 95 -8.80 -12.98 10.78
N GLU A 96 -9.01 -12.32 11.92
CA GLU A 96 -10.01 -12.73 12.91
C GLU A 96 -11.43 -12.77 12.31
N LYS A 97 -11.79 -11.83 11.45
CA LYS A 97 -13.06 -11.84 10.70
C LYS A 97 -13.20 -13.04 9.76
N LEU A 98 -12.09 -13.52 9.23
CA LEU A 98 -12.03 -14.61 8.24
C LEU A 98 -11.83 -15.99 8.86
N ARG A 99 -11.40 -16.07 10.12
CA ARG A 99 -11.10 -17.31 10.84
C ARG A 99 -12.25 -18.31 10.82
N LYS A 100 -13.50 -17.85 10.94
CA LYS A 100 -14.71 -18.69 10.89
C LYS A 100 -14.91 -19.42 9.56
N TYR A 101 -14.21 -19.06 8.50
CA TYR A 101 -14.26 -19.71 7.18
C TYR A 101 -13.15 -20.74 6.96
N ASN A 102 -12.46 -21.17 8.04
CA ASN A 102 -11.37 -22.14 8.01
C ASN A 102 -10.17 -21.75 7.15
N ILE A 103 -9.86 -20.44 7.09
CA ILE A 103 -8.66 -19.93 6.45
C ILE A 103 -7.46 -20.20 7.35
N LYS A 104 -6.44 -20.87 6.82
CA LYS A 104 -5.17 -21.07 7.51
C LYS A 104 -4.41 -19.75 7.59
N LYS A 105 -4.02 -19.33 8.79
CA LYS A 105 -3.30 -18.07 9.01
C LYS A 105 -1.99 -18.05 8.22
N PRO A 106 -1.83 -17.15 7.22
CA PRO A 106 -0.57 -17.01 6.52
C PRO A 106 0.44 -16.20 7.34
N THR A 107 1.71 -16.41 7.04
CA THR A 107 2.74 -15.44 7.40
C THR A 107 2.71 -14.26 6.43
N TRP A 108 3.31 -13.14 6.78
CA TRP A 108 3.37 -12.00 5.88
C TRP A 108 4.66 -11.19 6.07
N SER A 109 5.01 -10.39 5.07
CA SER A 109 6.13 -9.44 5.12
C SER A 109 5.90 -8.23 4.22
N VAL A 110 6.67 -7.16 4.48
CA VAL A 110 6.62 -5.91 3.71
C VAL A 110 7.76 -5.85 2.71
N ARG A 111 7.43 -5.55 1.45
CA ARG A 111 8.42 -5.37 0.39
C ARG A 111 8.03 -4.21 -0.54
N LYS A 112 8.99 -3.52 -1.13
CA LYS A 112 8.73 -2.57 -2.22
C LYS A 112 8.42 -3.34 -3.51
N MET A 113 7.25 -3.10 -4.08
CA MET A 113 6.79 -3.71 -5.33
C MET A 113 6.40 -2.63 -6.35
N LYS A 114 6.69 -2.87 -7.65
CA LYS A 114 6.42 -1.89 -8.72
C LYS A 114 4.99 -1.96 -9.27
N LYS A 115 4.37 -3.15 -9.27
CA LYS A 115 3.13 -3.41 -10.03
C LYS A 115 1.97 -3.97 -9.22
N ARG A 116 2.16 -4.24 -7.92
CA ARG A 116 1.16 -4.90 -7.08
C ARG A 116 1.12 -4.28 -5.69
N TRP A 117 -0.05 -4.31 -5.08
CA TRP A 117 -0.26 -3.90 -3.70
C TRP A 117 -0.02 -5.04 -2.71
N GLY A 118 -0.35 -6.26 -3.11
CA GLY A 118 -0.12 -7.49 -2.37
C GLY A 118 0.15 -8.66 -3.31
N SER A 119 0.53 -9.81 -2.74
CA SER A 119 0.64 -11.09 -3.44
C SER A 119 0.64 -12.23 -2.43
N TYR A 120 -0.30 -13.17 -2.58
CA TYR A 120 -0.30 -14.42 -1.82
C TYR A 120 0.51 -15.52 -2.54
N HIS A 121 1.29 -16.27 -1.78
CA HIS A 121 2.12 -17.39 -2.25
C HIS A 121 1.62 -18.70 -1.64
N PRO A 122 0.87 -19.54 -2.38
CA PRO A 122 0.24 -20.74 -1.85
C PRO A 122 1.23 -21.76 -1.28
N GLN A 123 2.39 -21.96 -1.94
CA GLN A 123 3.38 -22.96 -1.53
C GLN A 123 3.97 -22.71 -0.14
N SER A 124 4.14 -21.45 0.22
CA SER A 124 4.71 -21.04 1.52
C SER A 124 3.66 -20.52 2.50
N ASN A 125 2.39 -20.46 2.09
CA ASN A 125 1.32 -19.79 2.84
C ASN A 125 1.76 -18.41 3.35
N HIS A 126 2.24 -17.56 2.41
CA HIS A 126 2.85 -16.26 2.72
C HIS A 126 2.26 -15.13 1.89
N ILE A 127 2.00 -13.99 2.54
CA ILE A 127 1.55 -12.76 1.90
C ILE A 127 2.69 -11.75 1.85
N LEU A 128 2.97 -11.22 0.66
CA LEU A 128 3.81 -10.03 0.48
C LEU A 128 2.90 -8.80 0.38
N LEU A 129 3.19 -7.76 1.18
CA LEU A 129 2.49 -6.48 1.14
C LEU A 129 3.44 -5.38 0.66
N ASN A 130 2.96 -4.52 -0.21
CA ASN A 130 3.75 -3.40 -0.71
C ASN A 130 3.90 -2.32 0.36
N VAL A 131 5.13 -1.86 0.60
CA VAL A 131 5.39 -0.74 1.52
C VAL A 131 4.62 0.54 1.13
N GLU A 132 4.43 0.78 -0.17
CA GLU A 132 3.68 1.94 -0.67
C GLU A 132 2.22 1.98 -0.17
N LEU A 133 1.66 0.82 0.19
CA LEU A 133 0.31 0.70 0.70
C LEU A 133 0.10 1.48 2.01
N VAL A 134 1.16 1.71 2.81
CA VAL A 134 1.09 2.51 4.04
C VAL A 134 0.75 3.99 3.78
N LYS A 135 0.92 4.45 2.54
CA LYS A 135 0.56 5.81 2.13
C LYS A 135 -0.94 5.96 1.85
N THR A 136 -1.64 4.86 1.62
CA THR A 136 -3.08 4.85 1.32
C THR A 136 -3.91 4.85 2.60
N ASN A 137 -5.22 5.06 2.46
CA ASN A 137 -6.15 5.01 3.57
C ASN A 137 -6.21 3.60 4.19
N VAL A 138 -6.39 3.50 5.50
CA VAL A 138 -6.57 2.23 6.23
C VAL A 138 -7.64 1.35 5.59
N TYR A 139 -8.71 1.94 5.09
CA TYR A 139 -9.79 1.31 4.36
C TYR A 139 -9.31 0.53 3.11
N CYS A 140 -8.34 1.10 2.38
CA CYS A 140 -7.69 0.46 1.23
C CYS A 140 -6.72 -0.65 1.67
N ILE A 141 -6.00 -0.44 2.77
CA ILE A 141 -5.09 -1.44 3.36
C ILE A 141 -5.87 -2.68 3.77
N GLU A 142 -7.01 -2.51 4.46
CA GLU A 142 -7.90 -3.60 4.85
C GLU A 142 -8.39 -4.40 3.63
N TYR A 143 -8.73 -3.71 2.52
CA TYR A 143 -9.13 -4.37 1.29
C TYR A 143 -8.01 -5.27 0.72
N VAL A 144 -6.79 -4.74 0.59
CA VAL A 144 -5.68 -5.52 0.04
C VAL A 144 -5.37 -6.73 0.93
N ILE A 145 -5.30 -6.56 2.25
CA ILE A 145 -5.04 -7.66 3.19
C ILE A 145 -6.14 -8.71 3.11
N THR A 146 -7.41 -8.31 3.10
CA THR A 146 -8.55 -9.25 2.98
C THR A 146 -8.52 -9.98 1.64
N HIS A 147 -8.20 -9.28 0.54
CA HIS A 147 -8.06 -9.86 -0.78
C HIS A 147 -6.99 -10.97 -0.82
N GLU A 148 -5.81 -10.69 -0.26
CA GLU A 148 -4.72 -11.67 -0.21
C GLU A 148 -5.05 -12.85 0.74
N LEU A 149 -5.75 -12.60 1.83
CA LEU A 149 -6.25 -13.66 2.72
C LEU A 149 -7.27 -14.57 2.01
N CYS A 150 -8.13 -14.03 1.13
CA CYS A 150 -9.09 -14.82 0.35
C CYS A 150 -8.41 -15.74 -0.65
N HIS A 151 -7.19 -15.43 -1.09
CA HIS A 151 -6.41 -16.29 -1.98
C HIS A 151 -5.94 -17.59 -1.32
N GLU A 152 -5.92 -17.69 -0.01
CA GLU A 152 -5.67 -18.96 0.68
C GLU A 152 -6.74 -20.01 0.32
N LYS A 153 -7.99 -19.58 0.17
CA LYS A 153 -9.13 -20.45 -0.20
C LYS A 153 -9.36 -20.54 -1.70
N HIS A 154 -9.12 -19.48 -2.43
CA HIS A 154 -9.37 -19.35 -3.87
C HIS A 154 -8.14 -18.76 -4.57
N THR A 155 -7.29 -19.59 -5.14
CA THR A 155 -6.00 -19.19 -5.72
C THR A 155 -6.11 -18.27 -6.94
N ASN A 156 -7.27 -18.23 -7.59
CA ASN A 156 -7.51 -17.39 -8.76
C ASN A 156 -8.76 -16.51 -8.57
N HIS A 157 -8.88 -15.45 -9.36
CA HIS A 157 -10.02 -14.52 -9.34
C HIS A 157 -11.23 -15.09 -10.08
N SER A 158 -11.65 -16.31 -9.71
CA SER A 158 -12.85 -16.99 -10.23
C SER A 158 -14.14 -16.33 -9.70
N ARG A 159 -15.27 -16.80 -10.21
CA ARG A 159 -16.60 -16.39 -9.70
C ARG A 159 -16.74 -16.68 -8.19
N ASP A 160 -16.19 -17.78 -7.74
CA ASP A 160 -16.26 -18.19 -6.32
C ASP A 160 -15.37 -17.31 -5.43
N PHE A 161 -14.20 -16.86 -5.92
CA PHE A 161 -13.41 -15.85 -5.25
C PHE A 161 -14.20 -14.56 -5.02
N TYR A 162 -14.86 -14.05 -6.05
CA TYR A 162 -15.63 -12.80 -5.91
C TYR A 162 -16.87 -12.97 -5.05
N ARG A 163 -17.55 -14.13 -5.10
CA ARG A 163 -18.63 -14.45 -4.17
C ARG A 163 -18.15 -14.48 -2.73
N PHE A 164 -16.97 -15.03 -2.50
CA PHE A 164 -16.36 -15.05 -1.17
C PHE A 164 -15.97 -13.63 -0.72
N MET A 165 -15.41 -12.81 -1.60
CA MET A 165 -15.16 -11.39 -1.31
C MET A 165 -16.44 -10.64 -0.97
N ASP A 166 -17.55 -10.84 -1.71
CA ASP A 166 -18.85 -10.23 -1.42
C ASP A 166 -19.40 -10.63 -0.03
N LEU A 167 -19.10 -11.86 0.40
CA LEU A 167 -19.51 -12.36 1.72
C LEU A 167 -18.68 -11.73 2.87
N VAL A 168 -17.35 -11.62 2.70
CA VAL A 168 -16.44 -11.22 3.81
C VAL A 168 -16.20 -9.72 3.86
N MET A 169 -16.37 -9.03 2.73
CA MET A 169 -16.19 -7.58 2.60
C MET A 169 -17.16 -7.04 1.52
N PRO A 170 -18.44 -6.82 1.82
CA PRO A 170 -19.43 -6.41 0.82
C PRO A 170 -19.09 -5.13 0.06
N ASP A 171 -18.36 -4.22 0.68
CA ASP A 171 -17.93 -2.92 0.15
C ASP A 171 -16.55 -2.97 -0.56
N TRP A 172 -16.04 -4.17 -0.87
CA TRP A 172 -14.70 -4.32 -1.46
C TRP A 172 -14.52 -3.60 -2.81
N ARG A 173 -15.61 -3.44 -3.60
CA ARG A 173 -15.55 -2.74 -4.90
C ARG A 173 -15.26 -1.25 -4.71
N GLU A 174 -15.93 -0.61 -3.75
CA GLU A 174 -15.71 0.79 -3.40
C GLU A 174 -14.28 1.01 -2.86
N ARG A 175 -13.80 0.08 -2.03
CA ARG A 175 -12.44 0.11 -1.48
C ARG A 175 -11.39 -0.04 -2.58
N LYS A 176 -11.63 -0.94 -3.53
CA LYS A 176 -10.77 -1.13 -4.71
C LYS A 176 -10.72 0.13 -5.56
N GLU A 177 -11.87 0.70 -5.89
CA GLU A 177 -11.96 1.93 -6.68
C GLU A 177 -11.23 3.08 -5.99
N LYS A 178 -11.45 3.25 -4.69
CA LYS A 178 -10.74 4.27 -3.90
C LYS A 178 -9.22 4.07 -3.91
N LEU A 179 -8.74 2.83 -3.79
CA LEU A 179 -7.31 2.52 -3.87
C LEU A 179 -6.74 2.92 -5.24
N GLU A 180 -7.48 2.67 -6.32
CA GLU A 180 -7.08 3.03 -7.68
C GLU A 180 -6.97 4.57 -7.86
N TYR A 181 -7.81 5.36 -7.19
CA TYR A 181 -7.75 6.82 -7.20
C TYR A 181 -6.68 7.42 -6.25
N GLU A 182 -6.29 6.73 -5.19
CA GLU A 182 -5.28 7.24 -4.25
C GLU A 182 -3.83 7.15 -4.78
N ILE A 183 -3.63 6.50 -5.93
CA ILE A 183 -2.31 6.35 -6.59
C ILE A 183 -1.88 7.65 -7.29
N ILE A 184 -2.81 8.56 -7.52
CA ILE A 184 -2.60 9.86 -8.19
C ILE A 184 -2.21 10.94 -7.11
#